data_20d2230bfcc5f6e8a6cc2d77ec924edf
#
_entry.id   20d2230bfcc5f6e8a6cc2d77ec924edf
#
_cell.length_a   1.000
_cell.length_b   1.000
_cell.length_c   1.000
_cell.angle_alpha   90.00
_cell.angle_beta   90.00
_cell.angle_gamma   90.00
#
_symmetry.space_group_name_H-M   'P 1'
#
loop_
_entity.id
_entity.type
_entity.pdbx_description
1 polymer ?
#
loop_
_entity_poly.entity_id
_entity_poly.type
_entity_poly.pdbx_seq_one_letter_code
_entity_poly.pdbx_strand_id
1 'polypeptide(L)'
;MLDTLRHVIEAHGGLENWNQHKALSVDLVVGGMLWGLKGQFGKLERTTVTVGLGKEWASHQPFGPDNRRTRFSPDRVAIEDAQGKVLEELIEPRASFAGHTLETPRTEPQLAYFAGYAMWTYLNLPFLALHEGVDHR
;
A
#
# COMPACT_ATOMS: atom_id res chain seq x y z
N MET A 1 7.50 -3.08 26.12
CA MET A 1 6.44 -3.64 25.23
C MET A 1 5.30 -4.15 26.10
N LEU A 2 4.07 -3.80 25.77
CA LEU A 2 2.90 -4.33 26.48
C LEU A 2 2.78 -5.83 26.24
N ASP A 3 2.34 -6.58 27.27
CA ASP A 3 2.19 -8.04 27.17
C ASP A 3 1.23 -8.45 26.05
N THR A 4 0.16 -7.69 25.86
CA THR A 4 -0.79 -7.92 24.76
C THR A 4 -0.11 -7.80 23.39
N LEU A 5 0.70 -6.77 23.19
CA LEU A 5 1.43 -6.58 21.92
C LEU A 5 2.42 -7.72 21.68
N ARG A 6 3.14 -8.13 22.70
CA ARG A 6 4.05 -9.29 22.62
C ARG A 6 3.31 -10.53 22.20
N HIS A 7 2.18 -10.83 22.83
CA HIS A 7 1.36 -11.98 22.49
C HIS A 7 0.85 -11.95 21.05
N VAL A 8 0.41 -10.79 20.58
CA VAL A 8 -0.03 -10.61 19.19
C VAL A 8 1.13 -10.86 18.21
N ILE A 9 2.30 -10.31 18.48
CA ILE A 9 3.49 -10.50 17.63
C ILE A 9 3.90 -11.98 17.57
N GLU A 10 3.89 -12.66 18.72
CA GLU A 10 4.19 -14.11 18.79
C GLU A 10 3.16 -14.92 17.97
N ALA A 11 1.88 -14.59 18.07
CA ALA A 11 0.82 -15.25 17.30
C ALA A 11 0.96 -15.04 15.78
N HIS A 12 1.67 -13.98 15.35
CA HIS A 12 1.97 -13.70 13.94
C HIS A 12 3.35 -14.24 13.50
N GLY A 13 3.93 -15.16 14.25
CA GLY A 13 5.19 -15.82 13.89
C GLY A 13 6.45 -15.24 14.52
N GLY A 14 6.33 -14.15 15.30
CA GLY A 14 7.42 -13.56 16.05
C GLY A 14 8.27 -12.57 15.26
N LEU A 15 8.90 -11.64 16.01
CA LEU A 15 9.73 -10.57 15.44
C LEU A 15 10.97 -11.11 14.73
N GLU A 16 11.59 -12.16 15.27
CA GLU A 16 12.79 -12.75 14.66
C GLU A 16 12.52 -13.26 13.27
N ASN A 17 11.43 -14.01 13.09
CA ASN A 17 11.02 -14.50 11.77
C ASN A 17 10.69 -13.35 10.82
N TRP A 18 9.95 -12.34 11.30
CA TRP A 18 9.62 -11.15 10.53
C TRP A 18 10.88 -10.43 10.01
N ASN A 19 11.89 -10.26 10.85
CA ASN A 19 13.12 -9.56 10.50
C ASN A 19 14.01 -10.30 9.49
N GLN A 20 13.74 -11.58 9.22
CA GLN A 20 14.46 -12.35 8.20
C GLN A 20 13.97 -12.03 6.77
N HIS A 21 12.85 -11.34 6.62
CA HIS A 21 12.24 -11.04 5.33
C HIS A 21 12.33 -9.55 5.03
N LYS A 22 12.49 -9.21 3.73
CA LYS A 22 12.55 -7.81 3.25
C LYS A 22 11.26 -7.35 2.61
N ALA A 23 10.47 -8.29 2.11
CA ALA A 23 9.23 -8.00 1.40
C ALA A 23 8.23 -9.14 1.58
N LEU A 24 6.96 -8.80 1.39
CA LEU A 24 5.83 -9.72 1.40
C LEU A 24 4.97 -9.48 0.17
N SER A 25 4.59 -10.55 -0.53
CA SER A 25 3.69 -10.48 -1.68
C SER A 25 2.40 -11.22 -1.41
N VAL A 26 1.29 -10.64 -1.84
CA VAL A 26 -0.06 -11.20 -1.67
C VAL A 26 -0.85 -11.03 -2.95
N ASP A 27 -1.52 -12.10 -3.38
CA ASP A 27 -2.49 -12.02 -4.46
C ASP A 27 -3.83 -11.56 -3.92
N LEU A 28 -4.39 -10.51 -4.51
CA LEU A 28 -5.60 -9.84 -4.04
C LEU A 28 -6.71 -9.87 -5.09
N VAL A 29 -7.93 -9.97 -4.58
CA VAL A 29 -9.14 -9.59 -5.29
C VAL A 29 -9.77 -8.43 -4.53
N VAL A 30 -9.85 -7.27 -5.15
CA VAL A 30 -10.29 -6.03 -4.50
C VAL A 30 -11.49 -5.46 -5.26
N GLY A 31 -12.52 -5.10 -4.52
CA GLY A 31 -13.72 -4.49 -5.08
C GLY A 31 -14.46 -3.66 -4.06
N GLY A 32 -15.58 -3.07 -4.47
CA GLY A 32 -16.44 -2.30 -3.62
C GLY A 32 -16.96 -1.03 -4.30
N MET A 33 -18.01 -0.46 -3.72
CA MET A 33 -18.70 0.72 -4.25
C MET A 33 -17.80 1.97 -4.28
N LEU A 34 -16.88 2.10 -3.34
CA LEU A 34 -15.96 3.25 -3.27
C LEU A 34 -15.12 3.41 -4.54
N TRP A 35 -14.71 2.32 -5.15
CA TRP A 35 -13.92 2.35 -6.39
C TRP A 35 -14.66 3.03 -7.54
N GLY A 36 -15.96 2.73 -7.69
CA GLY A 36 -16.80 3.41 -8.66
C GLY A 36 -16.98 4.89 -8.36
N LEU A 37 -17.24 5.24 -7.10
CA LEU A 37 -17.38 6.65 -6.65
C LEU A 37 -16.08 7.45 -6.90
N LYS A 38 -14.93 6.80 -6.83
CA LYS A 38 -13.64 7.45 -7.10
C LYS A 38 -13.21 7.41 -8.55
N GLY A 39 -14.06 6.87 -9.45
CA GLY A 39 -13.77 6.79 -10.89
C GLY A 39 -12.72 5.76 -11.27
N GLN A 40 -12.44 4.79 -10.39
CA GLN A 40 -11.36 3.81 -10.58
C GLN A 40 -11.85 2.36 -10.53
N PHE A 41 -13.06 2.13 -11.00
CA PHE A 41 -13.65 0.80 -11.01
C PHE A 41 -12.78 -0.21 -11.79
N GLY A 42 -12.55 -1.38 -11.20
CA GLY A 42 -11.85 -2.49 -11.85
C GLY A 42 -10.32 -2.40 -11.89
N LYS A 43 -9.71 -1.26 -11.52
CA LYS A 43 -8.24 -1.07 -11.59
C LYS A 43 -7.44 -2.06 -10.76
N LEU A 44 -7.98 -2.46 -9.62
CA LEU A 44 -7.32 -3.38 -8.67
C LEU A 44 -8.12 -4.66 -8.48
N GLU A 45 -9.03 -4.98 -9.39
CA GLU A 45 -9.92 -6.15 -9.23
C GLU A 45 -9.13 -7.44 -8.98
N ARG A 46 -8.04 -7.65 -9.73
CA ARG A 46 -7.09 -8.73 -9.49
C ARG A 46 -5.68 -8.17 -9.61
N THR A 47 -4.91 -8.29 -8.55
CA THR A 47 -3.54 -7.76 -8.50
C THR A 47 -2.71 -8.53 -7.50
N THR A 48 -1.40 -8.55 -7.72
CA THR A 48 -0.43 -8.96 -6.72
C THR A 48 0.17 -7.70 -6.11
N VAL A 49 0.05 -7.53 -4.80
CA VAL A 49 0.73 -6.46 -4.08
C VAL A 49 2.00 -7.00 -3.43
N THR A 50 3.08 -6.26 -3.56
CA THR A 50 4.32 -6.49 -2.83
C THR A 50 4.60 -5.27 -1.96
N VAL A 51 4.86 -5.50 -0.68
CA VAL A 51 5.16 -4.43 0.28
C VAL A 51 6.53 -4.64 0.92
N GLY A 52 7.20 -3.54 1.24
CA GLY A 52 8.42 -3.57 2.02
C GLY A 52 8.15 -3.90 3.49
N LEU A 53 9.04 -4.68 4.10
CA LEU A 53 9.08 -4.92 5.54
C LEU A 53 10.25 -4.14 6.11
N GLY A 54 9.98 -3.18 6.99
CA GLY A 54 10.99 -2.27 7.53
C GLY A 54 11.19 -0.98 6.73
N LYS A 55 10.77 -0.92 5.47
CA LYS A 55 10.75 0.29 4.64
C LYS A 55 9.38 0.47 4.04
N GLU A 56 8.92 1.72 3.97
CA GLU A 56 7.59 2.05 3.43
C GLU A 56 7.63 2.16 1.92
N TRP A 57 7.31 1.06 1.26
CA TRP A 57 7.08 1.00 -0.18
C TRP A 57 6.09 -0.11 -0.52
N ALA A 58 5.42 0.03 -1.64
CA ALA A 58 4.51 -0.98 -2.16
C ALA A 58 4.44 -0.92 -3.69
N SER A 59 4.11 -2.05 -4.30
CA SER A 59 3.87 -2.16 -5.73
C SER A 59 2.69 -3.07 -5.99
N HIS A 60 1.77 -2.64 -6.84
CA HIS A 60 0.66 -3.45 -7.35
C HIS A 60 0.92 -3.78 -8.82
N GLN A 61 0.77 -5.05 -9.19
CA GLN A 61 0.90 -5.50 -10.58
C GLN A 61 -0.02 -6.73 -10.82
N PRO A 62 -0.88 -6.71 -11.85
CA PRO A 62 -1.13 -5.59 -12.75
C PRO A 62 -1.92 -4.45 -12.06
N PHE A 63 -1.74 -3.24 -12.55
CA PHE A 63 -2.51 -2.07 -12.17
C PHE A 63 -3.28 -1.55 -13.39
N GLY A 64 -4.54 -1.93 -13.50
CA GLY A 64 -5.32 -1.67 -14.71
C GLY A 64 -4.83 -2.49 -15.91
N PRO A 65 -4.98 -1.97 -17.15
CA PRO A 65 -4.64 -2.68 -18.37
C PRO A 65 -3.12 -2.76 -18.62
N ASP A 66 -2.73 -3.56 -19.64
CA ASP A 66 -1.38 -3.58 -20.22
C ASP A 66 -0.26 -3.95 -19.24
N ASN A 67 -0.58 -4.72 -18.20
CA ASN A 67 0.39 -5.21 -17.21
C ASN A 67 1.21 -4.09 -16.57
N ARG A 68 0.62 -2.91 -16.41
CA ARG A 68 1.24 -1.79 -15.70
C ARG A 68 1.44 -2.14 -14.22
N ARG A 69 2.35 -1.44 -13.57
CA ARG A 69 2.60 -1.58 -12.15
C ARG A 69 2.69 -0.22 -11.46
N THR A 70 2.44 -0.22 -10.16
CA THR A 70 2.64 0.97 -9.32
C THR A 70 3.97 0.90 -8.58
N ARG A 71 4.52 2.07 -8.27
CA ARG A 71 5.58 2.22 -7.26
C ARG A 71 5.15 3.27 -6.27
N PHE A 72 4.94 2.85 -5.04
CA PHE A 72 4.55 3.72 -3.94
C PHE A 72 5.71 3.89 -2.96
N SER A 73 5.91 5.13 -2.53
CA SER A 73 6.64 5.51 -1.33
C SER A 73 5.94 6.74 -0.74
N PRO A 74 6.22 7.16 0.52
CA PRO A 74 5.53 8.32 1.12
C PRO A 74 5.62 9.61 0.32
N ASP A 75 6.74 9.83 -0.36
CA ASP A 75 7.03 11.10 -1.05
C ASP A 75 6.71 11.07 -2.55
N ARG A 76 6.48 9.89 -3.10
CA ARG A 76 6.32 9.72 -4.54
C ARG A 76 5.51 8.48 -4.85
N VAL A 77 4.61 8.60 -5.81
CA VAL A 77 3.96 7.46 -6.44
C VAL A 77 4.13 7.55 -7.96
N ALA A 78 4.36 6.41 -8.59
CA ALA A 78 4.49 6.31 -10.04
C ALA A 78 3.71 5.13 -10.58
N ILE A 79 3.26 5.25 -11.84
CA ILE A 79 2.71 4.15 -12.62
C ILE A 79 3.71 3.87 -13.74
N GLU A 80 4.14 2.63 -13.85
CA GLU A 80 5.15 2.17 -14.79
C GLU A 80 4.56 1.12 -15.74
N ASP A 81 5.12 0.99 -16.93
CA ASP A 81 4.85 -0.14 -17.80
C ASP A 81 5.58 -1.41 -17.34
N ALA A 82 5.39 -2.51 -18.06
CA ALA A 82 6.02 -3.79 -17.73
C ALA A 82 7.56 -3.77 -17.81
N GLN A 83 8.13 -2.81 -18.54
CA GLN A 83 9.58 -2.63 -18.68
C GLN A 83 10.17 -1.63 -17.67
N GLY A 84 9.33 -1.02 -16.84
CA GLY A 84 9.77 -0.07 -15.82
C GLY A 84 9.82 1.38 -16.29
N LYS A 85 9.30 1.69 -17.48
CA LYS A 85 9.16 3.07 -17.94
C LYS A 85 8.04 3.78 -17.16
N VAL A 86 8.34 4.94 -16.61
CA VAL A 86 7.37 5.77 -15.91
C VAL A 86 6.38 6.36 -16.90
N LEU A 87 5.09 6.05 -16.70
CA LEU A 87 3.99 6.58 -17.50
C LEU A 87 3.34 7.80 -16.85
N GLU A 88 3.19 7.76 -15.54
CA GLU A 88 2.66 8.85 -14.71
C GLU A 88 3.40 8.90 -13.38
N GLU A 89 3.55 10.10 -12.83
CA GLU A 89 4.23 10.32 -11.56
C GLU A 89 3.52 11.41 -10.79
N LEU A 90 3.46 11.27 -9.46
CA LEU A 90 2.93 12.26 -8.54
C LEU A 90 3.91 12.41 -7.37
N ILE A 91 4.51 13.60 -7.26
CA ILE A 91 5.39 13.97 -6.14
C ILE A 91 4.54 14.59 -5.04
N GLU A 92 4.90 14.34 -3.78
CA GLU A 92 4.16 14.77 -2.60
C GLU A 92 2.66 14.44 -2.71
N PRO A 93 2.31 13.16 -2.92
CA PRO A 93 0.94 12.76 -3.26
C PRO A 93 -0.09 13.13 -2.21
N ARG A 94 0.30 13.19 -0.93
CA ARG A 94 -0.61 13.56 0.16
C ARG A 94 -1.23 14.95 -0.05
N ALA A 95 -0.44 15.90 -0.52
CA ALA A 95 -0.91 17.26 -0.76
C ALA A 95 -1.98 17.34 -1.85
N SER A 96 -1.99 16.40 -2.80
CA SER A 96 -2.96 16.35 -3.89
C SER A 96 -4.40 16.05 -3.45
N PHE A 97 -4.59 15.56 -2.21
CA PHE A 97 -5.91 15.26 -1.66
C PHE A 97 -6.58 16.43 -0.94
N ALA A 98 -5.94 17.59 -0.93
CA ALA A 98 -6.53 18.80 -0.32
C ALA A 98 -7.90 19.12 -0.95
N GLY A 99 -8.93 19.30 -0.12
CA GLY A 99 -10.28 19.58 -0.58
C GLY A 99 -11.09 18.37 -1.07
N HIS A 100 -10.53 17.17 -1.06
CA HIS A 100 -11.25 15.96 -1.43
C HIS A 100 -12.39 15.63 -0.45
N THR A 101 -13.50 15.16 -1.01
CA THR A 101 -14.66 14.61 -0.28
C THR A 101 -14.86 13.15 -0.67
N LEU A 102 -15.87 12.50 -0.09
CA LEU A 102 -16.20 11.11 -0.46
C LEU A 102 -16.46 10.96 -1.97
N GLU A 103 -17.09 11.95 -2.58
CA GLU A 103 -17.53 11.91 -3.99
C GLU A 103 -16.46 12.42 -4.97
N THR A 104 -15.36 12.97 -4.48
CA THR A 104 -14.28 13.48 -5.34
C THR A 104 -13.59 12.31 -6.05
N PRO A 105 -13.55 12.28 -7.40
CA PRO A 105 -12.81 11.25 -8.12
C PRO A 105 -11.32 11.29 -7.80
N ARG A 106 -10.67 10.13 -7.89
CA ARG A 106 -9.21 10.01 -7.78
C ARG A 106 -8.59 9.80 -9.16
N THR A 107 -7.44 10.40 -9.37
CA THR A 107 -6.57 10.07 -10.51
C THR A 107 -5.94 8.69 -10.30
N GLU A 108 -5.36 8.10 -11.35
CA GLU A 108 -4.65 6.81 -11.21
C GLU A 108 -3.47 6.89 -10.25
N PRO A 109 -2.60 7.92 -10.28
CA PRO A 109 -1.56 8.07 -9.26
C PRO A 109 -2.10 8.23 -7.84
N GLN A 110 -3.21 8.93 -7.66
CA GLN A 110 -3.85 9.05 -6.34
C GLN A 110 -4.40 7.71 -5.84
N LEU A 111 -4.99 6.90 -6.72
CA LEU A 111 -5.40 5.54 -6.37
C LEU A 111 -4.19 4.69 -5.99
N ALA A 112 -3.12 4.75 -6.77
CA ALA A 112 -1.89 4.02 -6.51
C ALA A 112 -1.27 4.41 -5.16
N TYR A 113 -1.30 5.69 -4.80
CA TYR A 113 -0.87 6.16 -3.48
C TYR A 113 -1.73 5.58 -2.36
N PHE A 114 -3.05 5.70 -2.48
CA PHE A 114 -4.00 5.20 -1.47
C PHE A 114 -3.84 3.69 -1.27
N ALA A 115 -3.84 2.93 -2.36
CA ALA A 115 -3.73 1.47 -2.31
C ALA A 115 -2.38 1.03 -1.74
N GLY A 116 -1.29 1.69 -2.13
CA GLY A 116 0.06 1.40 -1.64
C GLY A 116 0.17 1.67 -0.15
N TYR A 117 -0.29 2.81 0.31
CA TYR A 117 -0.28 3.18 1.72
C TYR A 117 -1.12 2.21 2.57
N ALA A 118 -2.35 1.92 2.12
CA ALA A 118 -3.25 1.03 2.83
C ALA A 118 -2.69 -0.39 2.94
N MET A 119 -2.22 -0.97 1.85
CA MET A 119 -1.69 -2.34 1.85
C MET A 119 -0.38 -2.45 2.61
N TRP A 120 0.51 -1.46 2.50
CA TRP A 120 1.71 -1.44 3.33
C TRP A 120 1.35 -1.45 4.82
N THR A 121 0.40 -0.62 5.23
CA THR A 121 -0.05 -0.56 6.62
C THR A 121 -0.66 -1.88 7.08
N TYR A 122 -1.60 -2.43 6.32
CA TYR A 122 -2.30 -3.65 6.70
C TYR A 122 -1.38 -4.87 6.80
N LEU A 123 -0.46 -5.03 5.85
CA LEU A 123 0.43 -6.18 5.80
C LEU A 123 1.61 -6.08 6.77
N ASN A 124 1.90 -4.88 7.29
CA ASN A 124 2.93 -4.68 8.31
C ASN A 124 2.39 -4.77 9.74
N LEU A 125 1.07 -4.82 9.95
CA LEU A 125 0.51 -5.03 11.28
C LEU A 125 0.69 -6.50 11.73
N PRO A 126 0.96 -6.77 13.01
CA PRO A 126 1.10 -5.82 14.13
C PRO A 126 2.51 -5.24 14.31
N PHE A 127 3.48 -5.63 13.48
CA PHE A 127 4.89 -5.25 13.61
C PHE A 127 5.12 -3.74 13.46
N LEU A 128 4.22 -3.05 12.75
CA LEU A 128 4.23 -1.59 12.63
C LEU A 128 4.17 -0.90 14.00
N ALA A 129 3.53 -1.52 14.99
CA ALA A 129 3.46 -1.00 16.35
C ALA A 129 4.82 -0.94 17.07
N LEU A 130 5.84 -1.63 16.54
CA LEU A 130 7.20 -1.60 17.06
C LEU A 130 8.07 -0.51 16.44
N HIS A 131 7.56 0.24 15.47
CA HIS A 131 8.31 1.33 14.87
C HIS A 131 8.54 2.45 15.87
N GLU A 132 9.67 3.13 15.70
CA GLU A 132 10.02 4.30 16.52
C GLU A 132 8.93 5.38 16.42
N GLY A 133 8.57 5.97 17.53
CA GLY A 133 7.53 6.99 17.60
C GLY A 133 6.11 6.47 17.79
N VAL A 134 5.89 5.16 17.80
CA VAL A 134 4.58 4.58 18.12
C VAL A 134 4.42 4.46 19.65
N ASP A 135 3.34 5.05 20.16
CA ASP A 135 3.01 5.02 21.59
C ASP A 135 2.09 3.83 21.90
N HIS A 136 2.42 3.09 22.97
CA HIS A 136 1.68 1.88 23.38
C HIS A 136 0.76 2.16 24.58
N ARG A 137 0.05 3.25 24.60
CA ARG A 137 -0.91 3.58 25.67
C ARG A 137 -2.22 2.84 25.52
#